data_4c0a5565e8620773444e6f71b15f716e
#
_entry.id   4c0a5565e8620773444e6f71b15f716e
#
_cell.length_a   1.000
_cell.length_b   1.000
_cell.length_c   1.000
_cell.angle_alpha   90.00
_cell.angle_beta   90.00
_cell.angle_gamma   90.00
#
_symmetry.space_group_name_H-M   'P 1'
#
loop_
_entity.id
_entity.type
_entity.pdbx_description
1 polymer ?
#
loop_
_entity_poly.entity_id
_entity_poly.type
_entity_poly.pdbx_seq_one_letter_code
_entity_poly.pdbx_strand_id
1 'polypeptide(L)'
;MCGVCGVVGPVWSGEPHGDSPDGDAAREREVAAMLEALAHRGPDDQGLLTRGGATLGATRLAIRGLASGQQPMLERASGVVAVCNGEIDNHAELRAWLAARGRAPELQTDIAVIPGLYAELGDAFVERLVGAFAIAIWDPRTARLVLARDRAGERPLFFAVGSGVVRFATEIAALAADPAQPLTPDLGALHAFLRCGHFRSPASPFAEVRKVGPAELVAVDARGVSRRRAGNAPVVFGVGWRPPEQPRVDGRSVLLVPARREPRHGRSRPRTRQAAAATGGDRRLDTAGPK
;
A
#
# COMPACT_ATOMS: atom_id res chain seq x y z
N MET A 1 -9.25 -6.24 3.72
CA MET A 1 -7.81 -5.84 3.58
C MET A 1 -7.40 -5.14 4.85
N CYS A 2 -6.23 -5.45 5.39
CA CYS A 2 -5.74 -4.82 6.62
C CYS A 2 -5.53 -3.31 6.47
N GLY A 3 -5.61 -2.57 7.57
CA GLY A 3 -5.13 -1.21 7.70
C GLY A 3 -3.82 -1.20 8.48
N VAL A 4 -2.84 -0.41 8.08
CA VAL A 4 -1.63 -0.19 8.86
C VAL A 4 -1.40 1.28 9.07
N CYS A 5 -0.90 1.65 10.23
CA CYS A 5 -0.58 3.03 10.60
C CYS A 5 0.55 3.08 11.64
N GLY A 6 1.05 4.27 11.90
CA GLY A 6 2.00 4.47 12.97
C GLY A 6 2.54 5.89 13.04
N VAL A 7 3.14 6.18 14.20
CA VAL A 7 3.76 7.46 14.55
C VAL A 7 5.16 7.18 15.08
N VAL A 8 6.14 7.89 14.54
CA VAL A 8 7.56 7.74 14.89
C VAL A 8 8.15 9.13 15.16
N GLY A 9 8.82 9.28 16.27
CA GLY A 9 9.55 10.50 16.50
C GLY A 9 9.68 10.91 17.97
N PRO A 10 10.51 11.95 18.14
CA PRO A 10 11.19 12.79 17.12
C PRO A 10 12.39 12.06 16.49
N VAL A 11 12.47 11.99 15.16
CA VAL A 11 13.54 11.26 14.43
C VAL A 11 14.86 12.04 14.29
N TRP A 12 14.85 13.36 14.49
CA TRP A 12 16.04 14.23 14.27
C TRP A 12 16.58 14.88 15.54
N SER A 13 16.16 14.47 16.73
CA SER A 13 16.60 15.09 17.98
C SER A 13 18.06 14.85 18.35
N GLY A 14 18.73 13.86 17.73
CA GLY A 14 20.08 13.44 18.13
C GLY A 14 20.15 12.79 19.52
N GLU A 15 19.09 12.90 20.30
CA GLU A 15 18.95 12.20 21.57
C GLU A 15 18.61 10.74 21.31
N PRO A 16 19.16 9.78 22.08
CA PRO A 16 18.67 8.42 22.03
C PRO A 16 17.16 8.49 22.29
N HIS A 17 16.38 7.87 21.39
CA HIS A 17 14.92 7.78 21.53
C HIS A 17 14.61 6.98 22.81
N GLY A 18 14.77 7.63 23.97
CA GLY A 18 14.36 7.10 25.25
C GLY A 18 12.84 6.98 25.25
N ASP A 19 12.35 5.83 25.69
CA ASP A 19 10.95 5.64 26.02
C ASP A 19 10.60 6.65 27.10
N SER A 20 10.08 7.83 26.68
CA SER A 20 9.48 8.78 27.60
C SER A 20 8.03 8.35 27.80
N PRO A 21 7.62 8.00 29.02
CA PRO A 21 6.25 7.50 29.26
C PRO A 21 5.17 8.44 28.71
N ASP A 22 5.37 9.74 28.81
CA ASP A 22 4.44 10.74 28.30
C ASP A 22 4.42 10.78 26.76
N GLY A 23 5.59 10.65 26.13
CA GLY A 23 5.72 10.58 24.67
C GLY A 23 5.12 9.31 24.09
N ASP A 24 5.33 8.18 24.77
CA ASP A 24 4.76 6.89 24.37
C ASP A 24 3.23 6.92 24.48
N ALA A 25 2.70 7.40 25.60
CA ALA A 25 1.26 7.52 25.80
C ALA A 25 0.60 8.49 24.78
N ALA A 26 1.30 9.54 24.36
CA ALA A 26 0.81 10.44 23.32
C ALA A 26 0.74 9.73 21.95
N ARG A 27 1.80 9.01 21.56
CA ARG A 27 1.83 8.21 20.31
C ARG A 27 0.79 7.10 20.31
N GLU A 28 0.58 6.43 21.44
CA GLU A 28 -0.45 5.38 21.57
C GLU A 28 -1.85 5.95 21.36
N ARG A 29 -2.18 7.09 21.96
CA ARG A 29 -3.48 7.75 21.74
C ARG A 29 -3.67 8.15 20.29
N GLU A 30 -2.64 8.69 19.65
CA GLU A 30 -2.70 9.07 18.24
C GLU A 30 -2.90 7.85 17.35
N VAL A 31 -2.12 6.77 17.55
CA VAL A 31 -2.25 5.54 16.77
C VAL A 31 -3.59 4.85 17.04
N ALA A 32 -4.14 4.91 18.25
CA ALA A 32 -5.48 4.41 18.54
C ALA A 32 -6.56 5.13 17.71
N ALA A 33 -6.50 6.46 17.62
CA ALA A 33 -7.41 7.23 16.76
C ALA A 33 -7.23 6.90 15.26
N MET A 34 -5.98 6.68 14.81
CA MET A 34 -5.70 6.21 13.45
C MET A 34 -6.29 4.83 13.18
N LEU A 35 -6.23 3.90 14.15
CA LEU A 35 -6.82 2.57 14.04
C LEU A 35 -8.35 2.63 13.96
N GLU A 36 -9.00 3.51 14.71
CA GLU A 36 -10.45 3.75 14.60
C GLU A 36 -10.84 4.19 13.18
N ALA A 37 -10.07 5.11 12.60
CA ALA A 37 -10.29 5.55 11.21
C ALA A 37 -10.08 4.43 10.18
N LEU A 38 -9.30 3.39 10.52
CA LEU A 38 -9.02 2.22 9.66
C LEU A 38 -9.88 0.99 10.00
N ALA A 39 -10.79 1.04 10.98
CA ALA A 39 -11.56 -0.11 11.44
C ALA A 39 -12.34 -0.83 10.32
N HIS A 40 -12.85 -0.05 9.34
CA HIS A 40 -13.57 -0.59 8.18
C HIS A 40 -12.70 -1.52 7.29
N ARG A 41 -11.36 -1.43 7.37
CA ARG A 41 -10.44 -2.25 6.59
C ARG A 41 -10.17 -3.62 7.21
N GLY A 42 -10.27 -3.72 8.51
CA GLY A 42 -9.93 -4.94 9.23
C GLY A 42 -10.74 -5.06 10.52
N PRO A 43 -11.98 -5.57 10.43
CA PRO A 43 -12.89 -5.62 11.58
C PRO A 43 -12.63 -6.78 12.54
N ASP A 44 -11.75 -7.73 12.18
CA ASP A 44 -11.61 -8.99 12.93
C ASP A 44 -10.66 -8.88 14.13
N ASP A 45 -9.65 -8.00 14.03
CA ASP A 45 -8.65 -7.81 15.08
C ASP A 45 -7.95 -6.46 14.91
N GLN A 46 -7.39 -5.94 15.99
CA GLN A 46 -6.52 -4.77 15.97
C GLN A 46 -5.45 -4.87 17.04
N GLY A 47 -4.30 -4.27 16.76
CA GLY A 47 -3.22 -4.20 17.73
C GLY A 47 -2.33 -3.00 17.51
N LEU A 48 -1.65 -2.59 18.55
CA LEU A 48 -0.58 -1.59 18.50
C LEU A 48 0.61 -2.06 19.36
N LEU A 49 1.80 -1.57 19.02
CA LEU A 49 3.03 -1.84 19.77
C LEU A 49 3.89 -0.58 19.78
N THR A 50 4.23 -0.15 20.99
CA THR A 50 5.14 0.98 21.25
C THR A 50 6.53 0.44 21.58
N ARG A 51 7.54 0.97 20.92
CA ARG A 51 8.93 0.59 21.17
C ARG A 51 9.92 1.64 20.64
N GLY A 52 10.84 2.10 21.51
CA GLY A 52 11.99 2.90 21.12
C GLY A 52 11.64 4.16 20.31
N GLY A 53 10.65 4.93 20.74
CA GLY A 53 10.24 6.18 20.09
C GLY A 53 9.27 6.00 18.90
N ALA A 54 8.73 4.79 18.70
CA ALA A 54 7.72 4.53 17.67
C ALA A 54 6.54 3.75 18.22
N THR A 55 5.35 4.04 17.70
CA THR A 55 4.14 3.23 17.88
C THR A 55 3.61 2.83 16.53
N LEU A 56 3.51 1.54 16.29
CA LEU A 56 2.94 0.96 15.07
C LEU A 56 1.62 0.29 15.40
N GLY A 57 0.66 0.37 14.48
CA GLY A 57 -0.66 -0.22 14.65
C GLY A 57 -1.17 -0.88 13.37
N ALA A 58 -2.03 -1.88 13.53
CA ALA A 58 -2.72 -2.53 12.42
C ALA A 58 -4.14 -2.93 12.79
N THR A 59 -5.09 -2.75 11.84
CA THR A 59 -6.39 -3.43 11.83
C THR A 59 -6.29 -4.64 10.91
N ARG A 60 -6.95 -5.74 11.25
CA ARG A 60 -6.79 -7.02 10.57
C ARG A 60 -8.10 -7.53 9.98
N LEU A 61 -8.05 -7.89 8.70
CA LEU A 61 -9.00 -8.81 8.09
C LEU A 61 -8.32 -10.19 8.04
N ALA A 62 -8.85 -11.14 8.80
CA ALA A 62 -8.25 -12.44 9.01
C ALA A 62 -8.55 -13.38 7.81
N ILE A 63 -7.63 -13.44 6.84
CA ILE A 63 -7.74 -14.32 5.66
C ILE A 63 -6.79 -15.52 5.81
N ARG A 64 -5.54 -15.27 6.23
CA ARG A 64 -4.52 -16.29 6.49
C ARG A 64 -4.08 -16.25 7.95
N GLY A 65 -3.66 -17.39 8.50
CA GLY A 65 -3.16 -17.45 9.88
C GLY A 65 -4.21 -17.03 10.91
N LEU A 66 -5.45 -17.53 10.82
CA LEU A 66 -6.60 -17.10 11.63
C LEU A 66 -6.28 -16.99 13.12
N ALA A 67 -5.55 -17.97 13.66
CA ALA A 67 -5.21 -18.03 15.07
C ALA A 67 -3.90 -17.32 15.46
N SER A 68 -3.04 -16.92 14.48
CA SER A 68 -1.67 -16.50 14.76
C SER A 68 -1.15 -15.37 13.87
N GLY A 69 -2.05 -14.59 13.29
CA GLY A 69 -1.70 -13.48 12.39
C GLY A 69 -1.76 -12.11 13.02
N GLN A 70 -1.59 -12.00 14.34
CA GLN A 70 -1.63 -10.72 15.05
C GLN A 70 -0.53 -9.79 14.57
N GLN A 71 -0.88 -8.51 14.51
CA GLN A 71 0.04 -7.43 14.17
C GLN A 71 -0.08 -6.32 15.22
N PRO A 72 0.98 -5.56 15.49
CA PRO A 72 2.33 -5.58 14.90
C PRO A 72 3.14 -6.84 15.23
N MET A 73 4.06 -7.23 14.33
CA MET A 73 4.95 -8.37 14.50
C MET A 73 6.29 -7.91 15.07
N LEU A 74 6.79 -8.63 16.08
CA LEU A 74 8.07 -8.36 16.74
C LEU A 74 9.07 -9.49 16.46
N GLU A 75 10.24 -9.17 15.95
CA GLU A 75 11.39 -10.06 15.95
C GLU A 75 12.17 -9.81 17.25
N ARG A 76 12.15 -10.81 18.16
CA ARG A 76 12.60 -10.63 19.55
C ARG A 76 14.09 -10.38 19.69
N ALA A 77 14.92 -11.01 18.83
CA ALA A 77 16.36 -10.90 18.95
C ALA A 77 16.89 -9.51 18.55
N SER A 78 16.31 -8.87 17.55
CA SER A 78 16.70 -7.52 17.10
C SER A 78 15.83 -6.40 17.66
N GLY A 79 14.63 -6.72 18.12
CA GLY A 79 13.63 -5.75 18.52
C GLY A 79 12.91 -5.07 17.35
N VAL A 80 13.14 -5.51 16.11
CA VAL A 80 12.49 -4.99 14.91
C VAL A 80 10.99 -5.26 14.96
N VAL A 81 10.21 -4.20 14.72
CA VAL A 81 8.74 -4.26 14.66
C VAL A 81 8.28 -4.02 13.24
N ALA A 82 7.31 -4.80 12.77
CA ALA A 82 6.73 -4.65 11.44
C ALA A 82 5.21 -4.74 11.43
N VAL A 83 4.59 -3.96 10.53
CA VAL A 83 3.18 -4.10 10.14
C VAL A 83 3.08 -4.22 8.62
N CYS A 84 2.10 -5.00 8.16
CA CYS A 84 1.91 -5.28 6.75
C CYS A 84 0.41 -5.29 6.38
N ASN A 85 0.06 -4.53 5.35
CA ASN A 85 -1.19 -4.71 4.62
C ASN A 85 -0.87 -5.45 3.33
N GLY A 86 -1.10 -6.76 3.28
CA GLY A 86 -0.79 -7.55 2.10
C GLY A 86 -0.60 -9.02 2.37
N GLU A 87 -0.03 -9.71 1.40
CA GLU A 87 0.29 -11.13 1.41
C GLU A 87 1.67 -11.36 0.80
N ILE A 88 2.43 -12.31 1.37
CA ILE A 88 3.74 -12.73 0.88
C ILE A 88 3.63 -14.15 0.33
N ASP A 89 3.65 -14.28 -0.99
CA ASP A 89 3.38 -15.54 -1.68
C ASP A 89 4.49 -16.58 -1.49
N ASN A 90 5.74 -16.14 -1.47
CA ASN A 90 6.90 -17.01 -1.28
C ASN A 90 7.32 -17.18 0.20
N HIS A 91 6.40 -16.96 1.15
CA HIS A 91 6.68 -17.00 2.59
C HIS A 91 7.27 -18.34 3.07
N ALA A 92 6.87 -19.45 2.45
CA ALA A 92 7.37 -20.79 2.85
C ALA A 92 8.88 -20.94 2.59
N GLU A 93 9.36 -20.48 1.43
CA GLU A 93 10.80 -20.44 1.08
C GLU A 93 11.55 -19.53 2.05
N LEU A 94 11.00 -18.33 2.29
CA LEU A 94 11.62 -17.34 3.17
C LEU A 94 11.69 -17.80 4.62
N ARG A 95 10.67 -18.53 5.08
CA ARG A 95 10.63 -19.15 6.41
C ARG A 95 11.73 -20.20 6.56
N ALA A 96 11.90 -21.09 5.58
CA ALA A 96 12.96 -22.07 5.58
C ALA A 96 14.35 -21.40 5.56
N TRP A 97 14.51 -20.33 4.77
CA TRP A 97 15.73 -19.56 4.69
C TRP A 97 16.10 -18.89 6.03
N LEU A 98 15.12 -18.33 6.75
CA LEU A 98 15.28 -17.75 8.09
C LEU A 98 15.59 -18.85 9.14
N ALA A 99 14.89 -19.98 9.08
CA ALA A 99 15.11 -21.10 10.01
C ALA A 99 16.55 -21.63 9.93
N ALA A 100 17.11 -21.74 8.73
CA ALA A 100 18.51 -22.14 8.53
C ALA A 100 19.54 -21.14 9.14
N ARG A 101 19.09 -19.95 9.55
CA ARG A 101 19.89 -18.90 10.21
C ARG A 101 19.54 -18.73 11.70
N GLY A 102 18.74 -19.62 12.25
CA GLY A 102 18.28 -19.55 13.65
C GLY A 102 17.25 -18.45 13.91
N ARG A 103 16.57 -17.94 12.86
CA ARG A 103 15.57 -16.86 12.95
C ARG A 103 14.19 -17.31 12.47
N ALA A 104 13.79 -18.54 12.78
CA ALA A 104 12.46 -19.02 12.43
C ALA A 104 11.37 -18.13 13.05
N PRO A 105 10.44 -17.59 12.27
CA PRO A 105 9.34 -16.79 12.81
C PRO A 105 8.43 -17.64 13.71
N GLU A 106 8.05 -17.09 14.87
CA GLU A 106 7.16 -17.77 15.82
C GLU A 106 5.72 -17.90 15.27
N LEU A 107 5.23 -16.84 14.63
CA LEU A 107 3.88 -16.79 14.08
C LEU A 107 3.76 -17.58 12.78
N GLN A 108 2.63 -18.28 12.61
CA GLN A 108 2.35 -19.13 11.46
C GLN A 108 1.55 -18.40 10.36
N THR A 109 1.92 -17.15 10.09
CA THR A 109 1.35 -16.34 8.99
C THR A 109 2.43 -16.04 7.95
N ASP A 110 2.01 -15.74 6.73
CA ASP A 110 2.88 -15.42 5.60
C ASP A 110 3.74 -14.17 5.86
N ILE A 111 3.15 -13.15 6.47
CA ILE A 111 3.83 -11.87 6.77
C ILE A 111 4.84 -11.97 7.93
N ALA A 112 4.83 -13.04 8.71
CA ALA A 112 5.72 -13.20 9.88
C ALA A 112 7.21 -13.26 9.52
N VAL A 113 7.54 -13.50 8.25
CA VAL A 113 8.93 -13.51 7.75
C VAL A 113 9.54 -12.10 7.66
N ILE A 114 8.72 -11.05 7.62
CA ILE A 114 9.15 -9.67 7.31
C ILE A 114 10.19 -9.13 8.32
N PRO A 115 9.93 -9.10 9.64
CA PRO A 115 10.86 -8.49 10.57
C PRO A 115 12.21 -9.25 10.63
N GLY A 116 12.18 -10.58 10.54
CA GLY A 116 13.39 -11.40 10.51
C GLY A 116 14.22 -11.17 9.23
N LEU A 117 13.57 -11.07 8.07
CA LEU A 117 14.24 -10.76 6.81
C LEU A 117 14.92 -9.38 6.85
N TYR A 118 14.22 -8.37 7.37
CA TYR A 118 14.81 -7.05 7.51
C TYR A 118 15.98 -7.05 8.51
N ALA A 119 15.87 -7.76 9.61
CA ALA A 119 16.95 -7.88 10.59
C ALA A 119 18.24 -8.48 10.00
N GLU A 120 18.13 -9.40 9.03
CA GLU A 120 19.25 -10.04 8.34
C GLU A 120 19.78 -9.23 7.14
N LEU A 121 18.88 -8.66 6.34
CA LEU A 121 19.23 -8.12 5.02
C LEU A 121 19.18 -6.59 4.96
N GLY A 122 18.69 -5.94 6.02
CA GLY A 122 18.41 -4.50 5.96
C GLY A 122 17.44 -4.21 4.81
N ASP A 123 17.66 -3.11 4.12
CA ASP A 123 16.80 -2.66 3.02
C ASP A 123 16.67 -3.65 1.85
N ALA A 124 17.62 -4.56 1.68
CA ALA A 124 17.58 -5.57 0.61
C ALA A 124 16.50 -6.64 0.85
N PHE A 125 15.88 -6.69 2.03
CA PHE A 125 14.80 -7.62 2.34
C PHE A 125 13.66 -7.58 1.31
N VAL A 126 13.31 -6.38 0.84
CA VAL A 126 12.19 -6.16 -0.09
C VAL A 126 12.41 -6.82 -1.46
N GLU A 127 13.66 -7.03 -1.85
CA GLU A 127 14.01 -7.68 -3.13
C GLU A 127 13.73 -9.19 -3.11
N ARG A 128 13.65 -9.78 -1.90
CA ARG A 128 13.31 -11.18 -1.70
C ARG A 128 11.81 -11.45 -1.67
N LEU A 129 10.98 -10.43 -1.48
CA LEU A 129 9.54 -10.59 -1.33
C LEU A 129 8.85 -10.75 -2.69
N VAL A 130 7.97 -11.73 -2.78
CA VAL A 130 7.00 -11.90 -3.86
C VAL A 130 5.61 -11.80 -3.25
N GLY A 131 4.77 -10.91 -3.78
CA GLY A 131 3.42 -10.69 -3.27
C GLY A 131 2.94 -9.24 -3.45
N ALA A 132 1.76 -8.96 -2.95
CA ALA A 132 1.16 -7.63 -2.92
C ALA A 132 1.20 -7.08 -1.50
N PHE A 133 1.95 -5.99 -1.27
CA PHE A 133 2.18 -5.50 0.09
C PHE A 133 2.39 -3.99 0.22
N ALA A 134 1.99 -3.47 1.37
CA ALA A 134 2.46 -2.22 1.95
C ALA A 134 2.98 -2.53 3.35
N ILE A 135 4.25 -2.29 3.58
CA ILE A 135 4.99 -2.67 4.78
C ILE A 135 5.53 -1.42 5.47
N ALA A 136 5.42 -1.37 6.80
CA ALA A 136 6.19 -0.45 7.61
C ALA A 136 7.00 -1.23 8.64
N ILE A 137 8.27 -0.86 8.81
CA ILE A 137 9.21 -1.47 9.74
C ILE A 137 9.85 -0.39 10.60
N TRP A 138 9.87 -0.62 11.89
CA TRP A 138 10.66 0.16 12.84
C TRP A 138 11.84 -0.65 13.34
N ASP A 139 13.04 -0.12 13.17
CA ASP A 139 14.27 -0.68 13.72
C ASP A 139 14.78 0.20 14.88
N PRO A 140 14.55 -0.19 16.13
CA PRO A 140 14.98 0.59 17.29
C PRO A 140 16.49 0.65 17.47
N ARG A 141 17.26 -0.28 16.86
CA ARG A 141 18.72 -0.31 16.95
C ARG A 141 19.36 0.88 16.24
N THR A 142 18.71 1.36 15.21
CA THR A 142 19.19 2.44 14.34
C THR A 142 18.24 3.63 14.29
N ALA A 143 17.17 3.60 15.10
CA ALA A 143 16.09 4.60 15.09
C ALA A 143 15.61 4.87 13.66
N ARG A 144 15.29 3.81 12.92
CA ARG A 144 14.98 3.89 11.49
C ARG A 144 13.61 3.33 11.18
N LEU A 145 12.80 4.16 10.52
CA LEU A 145 11.53 3.75 9.90
C LEU A 145 11.78 3.39 8.42
N VAL A 146 11.27 2.26 8.00
CA VAL A 146 11.28 1.84 6.59
C VAL A 146 9.84 1.59 6.13
N LEU A 147 9.44 2.27 5.06
CA LEU A 147 8.17 2.09 4.38
C LEU A 147 8.45 1.46 3.01
N ALA A 148 7.83 0.33 2.71
CA ALA A 148 8.04 -0.36 1.44
C ALA A 148 6.71 -0.72 0.79
N ARG A 149 6.69 -0.70 -0.54
CA ARG A 149 5.52 -1.03 -1.33
C ARG A 149 5.86 -2.01 -2.44
N ASP A 150 4.92 -2.89 -2.77
CA ASP A 150 5.08 -3.89 -3.80
C ASP A 150 5.37 -3.30 -5.20
N ARG A 151 5.81 -4.14 -6.13
CA ARG A 151 6.25 -3.74 -7.47
C ARG A 151 5.17 -3.07 -8.29
N ALA A 152 3.92 -3.51 -8.17
CA ALA A 152 2.78 -2.96 -8.90
C ALA A 152 2.15 -1.77 -8.15
N GLY A 153 2.45 -1.62 -6.84
CA GLY A 153 1.82 -0.65 -5.97
C GLY A 153 0.35 -0.97 -5.71
N GLU A 154 0.02 -2.25 -5.55
CA GLU A 154 -1.35 -2.70 -5.33
C GLU A 154 -1.90 -2.23 -3.99
N ARG A 155 -1.06 -2.27 -2.94
CA ARG A 155 -1.45 -1.84 -1.60
C ARG A 155 -1.07 -0.37 -1.38
N PRO A 156 -2.01 0.49 -0.96
CA PRO A 156 -1.71 1.90 -0.71
C PRO A 156 -0.89 2.10 0.57
N LEU A 157 0.01 3.11 0.54
CA LEU A 157 0.74 3.56 1.71
C LEU A 157 1.09 5.04 1.55
N PHE A 158 0.76 5.82 2.56
CA PHE A 158 0.98 7.26 2.64
C PHE A 158 1.81 7.61 3.87
N PHE A 159 2.55 8.71 3.82
CA PHE A 159 3.26 9.23 4.97
C PHE A 159 3.31 10.76 4.94
N ALA A 160 3.43 11.33 6.12
CA ALA A 160 3.66 12.75 6.33
C ALA A 160 4.83 12.94 7.29
N VAL A 161 5.60 14.01 7.08
CA VAL A 161 6.73 14.38 7.92
C VAL A 161 6.51 15.82 8.37
N GLY A 162 6.46 16.04 9.67
CA GLY A 162 6.26 17.36 10.25
C GLY A 162 6.83 17.46 11.67
N SER A 163 7.51 18.55 11.99
CA SER A 163 8.06 18.83 13.33
C SER A 163 8.91 17.68 13.92
N GLY A 164 9.65 16.96 13.05
CA GLY A 164 10.47 15.81 13.48
C GLY A 164 9.70 14.51 13.68
N VAL A 165 8.38 14.52 13.53
CA VAL A 165 7.52 13.34 13.65
C VAL A 165 7.14 12.82 12.28
N VAL A 166 7.19 11.50 12.12
CA VAL A 166 6.73 10.81 10.90
C VAL A 166 5.46 10.06 11.21
N ARG A 167 4.44 10.28 10.40
CA ARG A 167 3.18 9.56 10.42
C ARG A 167 3.05 8.76 9.15
N PHE A 168 2.56 7.54 9.23
CA PHE A 168 2.24 6.75 8.03
C PHE A 168 0.92 6.03 8.20
N ALA A 169 0.22 5.80 7.10
CA ALA A 169 -1.02 5.03 7.10
C ALA A 169 -1.36 4.45 5.72
N THR A 170 -2.19 3.44 5.72
CA THR A 170 -2.80 2.88 4.50
C THR A 170 -3.74 3.88 3.82
N GLU A 171 -4.41 4.74 4.59
CA GLU A 171 -5.35 5.75 4.10
C GLU A 171 -5.06 7.12 4.70
N ILE A 172 -5.31 8.17 3.91
CA ILE A 172 -5.10 9.55 4.36
C ILE A 172 -6.05 9.93 5.51
N ALA A 173 -7.24 9.34 5.55
CA ALA A 173 -8.20 9.54 6.64
C ALA A 173 -7.59 9.25 8.02
N ALA A 174 -6.73 8.23 8.12
CA ALA A 174 -6.04 7.93 9.36
C ALA A 174 -4.97 8.99 9.71
N LEU A 175 -4.29 9.58 8.73
CA LEU A 175 -3.37 10.69 8.96
C LEU A 175 -4.12 11.96 9.43
N ALA A 176 -5.37 12.11 9.03
CA ALA A 176 -6.25 13.21 9.45
C ALA A 176 -6.84 13.02 10.85
N ALA A 177 -6.64 11.89 11.50
CA ALA A 177 -7.15 11.61 12.83
C ALA A 177 -6.49 12.48 13.91
N ASP A 178 -5.25 12.96 13.68
CA ASP A 178 -4.61 13.98 14.52
C ASP A 178 -4.99 15.38 14.01
N PRO A 179 -5.74 16.18 14.79
CA PRO A 179 -6.09 17.55 14.42
C PRO A 179 -4.86 18.48 14.26
N ALA A 180 -3.73 18.14 14.88
CA ALA A 180 -2.49 18.90 14.75
C ALA A 180 -1.73 18.61 13.45
N GLN A 181 -2.10 17.57 12.70
CA GLN A 181 -1.53 17.28 11.40
C GLN A 181 -2.09 18.23 10.34
N PRO A 182 -1.29 19.15 9.78
CA PRO A 182 -1.78 20.03 8.74
C PRO A 182 -2.11 19.23 7.47
N LEU A 183 -3.25 19.55 6.86
CA LEU A 183 -3.71 18.98 5.61
C LEU A 183 -4.10 20.10 4.64
N THR A 184 -3.11 20.74 4.07
CA THR A 184 -3.31 21.83 3.10
C THR A 184 -3.55 21.26 1.71
N PRO A 185 -4.65 21.62 1.03
CA PRO A 185 -4.91 21.13 -0.34
C PRO A 185 -3.76 21.51 -1.30
N ASP A 186 -3.23 20.52 -2.01
CA ASP A 186 -2.26 20.71 -3.09
C ASP A 186 -3.02 21.00 -4.40
N LEU A 187 -3.15 22.30 -4.74
CA LEU A 187 -3.89 22.72 -5.94
C LEU A 187 -3.27 22.19 -7.24
N GLY A 188 -1.93 22.00 -7.28
CA GLY A 188 -1.24 21.41 -8.42
C GLY A 188 -1.59 19.93 -8.61
N ALA A 189 -1.58 19.17 -7.50
CA ALA A 189 -1.98 17.78 -7.51
C ALA A 189 -3.48 17.61 -7.83
N LEU A 190 -4.34 18.48 -7.31
CA LEU A 190 -5.77 18.48 -7.62
C LEU A 190 -6.02 18.81 -9.09
N HIS A 191 -5.33 19.80 -9.68
CA HIS A 191 -5.41 20.09 -11.09
C HIS A 191 -4.98 18.88 -11.95
N ALA A 192 -3.88 18.23 -11.58
CA ALA A 192 -3.42 17.02 -12.26
C ALA A 192 -4.43 15.86 -12.13
N PHE A 193 -5.06 15.69 -10.96
CA PHE A 193 -6.12 14.71 -10.75
C PHE A 193 -7.32 14.95 -11.69
N LEU A 194 -7.81 16.18 -11.81
CA LEU A 194 -8.93 16.50 -12.70
C LEU A 194 -8.64 16.16 -14.17
N ARG A 195 -7.37 16.17 -14.57
CA ARG A 195 -6.94 15.82 -15.94
C ARG A 195 -6.73 14.32 -16.15
N CYS A 196 -6.25 13.61 -15.12
CA CYS A 196 -5.77 12.22 -15.24
C CYS A 196 -6.66 11.21 -14.53
N GLY A 197 -7.57 11.64 -13.64
CA GLY A 197 -8.44 10.79 -12.85
C GLY A 197 -7.75 10.09 -11.67
N HIS A 198 -6.47 10.40 -11.39
CA HIS A 198 -5.73 9.82 -10.27
C HIS A 198 -4.57 10.72 -9.83
N PHE A 199 -4.16 10.58 -8.56
CA PHE A 199 -2.95 11.22 -8.03
C PHE A 199 -1.73 10.37 -8.37
N ARG A 200 -0.77 10.96 -9.08
CA ARG A 200 0.49 10.30 -9.46
C ARG A 200 1.46 10.33 -8.28
N SER A 201 2.07 9.18 -7.94
CA SER A 201 3.14 9.17 -6.92
C SER A 201 4.26 10.13 -7.28
N PRO A 202 4.79 10.87 -6.29
CA PRO A 202 4.51 10.81 -4.85
C PRO A 202 3.37 11.73 -4.39
N ALA A 203 2.66 12.42 -5.28
CA ALA A 203 1.64 13.40 -4.93
C ALA A 203 0.39 12.75 -4.29
N SER A 204 -0.22 13.50 -3.42
CA SER A 204 -1.53 13.24 -2.81
C SER A 204 -2.40 14.51 -2.95
N PRO A 205 -3.67 14.50 -2.51
CA PRO A 205 -4.45 15.73 -2.48
C PRO A 205 -3.94 16.80 -1.51
N PHE A 206 -2.99 16.48 -0.62
CA PHE A 206 -2.48 17.36 0.41
C PHE A 206 -0.97 17.55 0.30
N ALA A 207 -0.51 18.78 0.51
CA ALA A 207 0.89 19.18 0.32
C ALA A 207 1.85 18.45 1.28
N GLU A 208 1.41 18.16 2.50
CA GLU A 208 2.20 17.52 3.55
C GLU A 208 2.26 15.99 3.40
N VAL A 209 1.29 15.40 2.68
CA VAL A 209 1.16 13.94 2.55
C VAL A 209 1.81 13.45 1.26
N ARG A 210 2.65 12.45 1.37
CA ARG A 210 3.30 11.78 0.24
C ARG A 210 2.84 10.33 0.12
N LYS A 211 2.69 9.88 -1.10
CA LYS A 211 2.39 8.48 -1.43
C LYS A 211 3.70 7.73 -1.66
N VAL A 212 3.85 6.58 -1.03
CA VAL A 212 4.92 5.64 -1.39
C VAL A 212 4.61 5.07 -2.78
N GLY A 213 5.54 5.15 -3.70
CA GLY A 213 5.35 4.72 -5.08
C GLY A 213 5.40 3.20 -5.25
N PRO A 214 5.03 2.69 -6.43
CA PRO A 214 5.26 1.29 -6.79
C PRO A 214 6.75 0.94 -6.76
N ALA A 215 7.09 -0.24 -6.23
CA ALA A 215 8.47 -0.69 -6.06
C ALA A 215 9.35 0.32 -5.31
N GLU A 216 8.79 1.10 -4.41
CA GLU A 216 9.54 2.11 -3.67
C GLU A 216 9.76 1.69 -2.22
N LEU A 217 10.95 2.01 -1.73
CA LEU A 217 11.32 1.98 -0.33
C LEU A 217 11.68 3.41 0.10
N VAL A 218 11.00 3.87 1.13
CA VAL A 218 11.28 5.15 1.82
C VAL A 218 11.85 4.82 3.17
N ALA A 219 13.01 5.37 3.49
CA ALA A 219 13.59 5.23 4.82
C ALA A 219 13.74 6.61 5.48
N VAL A 220 13.43 6.66 6.76
CA VAL A 220 13.54 7.87 7.58
C VAL A 220 14.39 7.55 8.81
N ASP A 221 15.46 8.29 8.99
CA ASP A 221 16.39 8.19 10.13
C ASP A 221 16.96 9.57 10.45
N ALA A 222 17.94 9.65 11.35
CA ALA A 222 18.57 10.91 11.75
C ALA A 222 19.19 11.72 10.59
N ARG A 223 19.46 11.09 9.44
CA ARG A 223 19.98 11.77 8.24
C ARG A 223 18.87 12.37 7.37
N GLY A 224 17.61 12.11 7.67
CA GLY A 224 16.46 12.60 6.94
C GLY A 224 15.70 11.49 6.20
N VAL A 225 14.99 11.89 5.14
CA VAL A 225 14.16 11.01 4.31
C VAL A 225 14.95 10.61 3.07
N SER A 226 15.17 9.32 2.89
CA SER A 226 15.74 8.74 1.68
C SER A 226 14.72 7.89 0.93
N ARG A 227 14.83 7.86 -0.41
CA ARG A 227 13.90 7.11 -1.27
C ARG A 227 14.69 6.33 -2.30
N ARG A 228 14.38 5.05 -2.46
CA ARG A 228 14.97 4.22 -3.51
C ARG A 228 13.92 3.32 -4.15
N ARG A 229 14.14 2.93 -5.40
CA ARG A 229 13.37 1.85 -6.02
C ARG A 229 13.97 0.50 -5.65
N ALA A 230 13.11 -0.42 -5.27
CA ALA A 230 13.48 -1.81 -5.01
C ALA A 230 13.52 -2.55 -6.35
N GLY A 231 14.75 -2.95 -6.76
CA GLY A 231 14.98 -3.76 -7.96
C GLY A 231 14.91 -3.01 -9.29
N ASN A 232 15.71 -3.48 -10.25
CA ASN A 232 15.80 -2.97 -11.63
C ASN A 232 14.79 -3.64 -12.58
N ALA A 233 13.87 -4.47 -12.08
CA ALA A 233 12.92 -5.14 -12.97
C ALA A 233 11.86 -4.15 -13.43
N PRO A 234 11.72 -3.95 -14.75
CA PRO A 234 10.57 -3.21 -15.28
C PRO A 234 9.31 -3.93 -14.85
N VAL A 235 8.31 -3.17 -14.39
CA VAL A 235 6.95 -3.71 -14.21
C VAL A 235 6.45 -4.07 -15.59
N VAL A 236 6.46 -5.35 -15.92
CA VAL A 236 5.92 -5.85 -17.19
C VAL A 236 4.40 -5.96 -17.02
N PHE A 237 3.69 -4.92 -17.41
CA PHE A 237 2.24 -4.99 -17.59
C PHE A 237 1.95 -5.76 -18.88
N GLY A 238 1.58 -7.01 -18.75
CA GLY A 238 1.11 -7.84 -19.86
C GLY A 238 2.16 -8.17 -20.93
N VAL A 239 2.05 -9.35 -21.48
CA VAL A 239 2.86 -9.76 -22.64
C VAL A 239 2.49 -8.86 -23.82
N GLY A 240 3.42 -7.98 -24.26
CA GLY A 240 3.28 -7.20 -25.49
C GLY A 240 3.15 -5.68 -25.34
N TRP A 241 3.03 -5.13 -24.12
CA TRP A 241 3.01 -3.66 -23.99
C TRP A 241 4.44 -3.11 -23.90
N ARG A 242 4.83 -2.30 -24.90
CA ARG A 242 6.00 -1.41 -24.84
C ARG A 242 5.50 0.01 -24.65
N PRO A 243 6.03 0.80 -23.70
CA PRO A 243 5.73 2.21 -23.64
C PRO A 243 6.20 2.85 -24.97
N PRO A 244 5.41 3.76 -25.56
CA PRO A 244 5.88 4.50 -26.71
C PRO A 244 7.16 5.26 -26.36
N GLU A 245 8.16 5.22 -27.23
CA GLU A 245 9.37 6.02 -27.08
C GLU A 245 8.95 7.50 -26.95
N GLN A 246 9.38 8.12 -25.87
CA GLN A 246 9.09 9.53 -25.67
C GLN A 246 9.97 10.35 -26.63
N PRO A 247 9.39 11.18 -27.50
CA PRO A 247 10.18 12.06 -28.32
C PRO A 247 10.97 13.02 -27.44
N ARG A 248 12.25 13.13 -27.69
CA ARG A 248 13.13 14.11 -27.06
C ARG A 248 13.14 15.35 -27.93
N VAL A 249 12.74 16.47 -27.37
CA VAL A 249 12.93 17.78 -27.99
C VAL A 249 13.87 18.53 -27.05
N ASP A 250 15.00 18.97 -27.58
CA ASP A 250 16.02 19.79 -26.90
C ASP A 250 16.51 19.23 -25.54
N GLY A 251 16.75 17.92 -25.46
CA GLY A 251 17.30 17.28 -24.25
C GLY A 251 16.34 17.19 -23.07
N ARG A 252 15.09 17.61 -23.21
CA ARG A 252 14.04 17.52 -22.19
C ARG A 252 12.97 16.50 -22.58
N SER A 253 12.53 15.68 -21.63
CA SER A 253 11.42 14.75 -21.86
C SER A 253 10.11 15.51 -21.95
N VAL A 254 9.44 15.44 -23.11
CA VAL A 254 8.10 16.01 -23.31
C VAL A 254 7.07 14.92 -23.08
N LEU A 255 6.17 15.11 -22.14
CA LEU A 255 5.06 14.20 -21.85
C LEU A 255 3.98 14.42 -22.92
N LEU A 256 3.95 13.59 -23.97
CA LEU A 256 2.82 13.56 -24.90
C LEU A 256 1.65 12.83 -24.24
N VAL A 257 0.59 13.56 -23.96
CA VAL A 257 -0.71 12.99 -23.61
C VAL A 257 -1.36 12.51 -24.89
N PRO A 258 -1.69 11.21 -25.07
CA PRO A 258 -2.38 10.77 -26.27
C PRO A 258 -3.73 11.48 -26.36
N ALA A 259 -3.99 12.11 -27.51
CA ALA A 259 -5.29 12.69 -27.81
C ALA A 259 -6.38 11.61 -27.69
N ARG A 260 -7.49 11.93 -27.02
CA ARG A 260 -8.67 11.07 -26.96
C ARG A 260 -9.08 10.68 -28.39
N ARG A 261 -9.07 9.40 -28.70
CA ARG A 261 -9.77 8.91 -29.88
C ARG A 261 -11.25 9.12 -29.63
N GLU A 262 -11.86 10.02 -30.39
CA GLU A 262 -13.31 10.11 -30.44
C GLU A 262 -13.90 8.75 -30.84
N PRO A 263 -15.01 8.32 -30.28
CA PRO A 263 -15.68 7.11 -30.69
C PRO A 263 -16.13 7.32 -32.13
N ARG A 264 -15.63 6.53 -33.08
CA ARG A 264 -16.10 6.50 -34.47
C ARG A 264 -17.57 6.09 -34.42
N HIS A 265 -18.46 7.03 -34.68
CA HIS A 265 -19.86 6.74 -34.96
C HIS A 265 -19.91 5.74 -36.13
N GLY A 266 -20.38 4.56 -35.85
CA GLY A 266 -20.59 3.51 -36.82
C GLY A 266 -21.58 3.98 -37.88
N ARG A 267 -21.12 4.05 -39.14
CA ARG A 267 -21.99 4.24 -40.31
C ARG A 267 -22.98 3.07 -40.34
N SER A 268 -24.24 3.38 -40.20
CA SER A 268 -25.36 2.47 -40.44
C SER A 268 -25.32 1.97 -41.90
N ARG A 269 -25.20 0.67 -42.09
CA ARG A 269 -25.42 0.01 -43.39
C ARG A 269 -26.91 0.02 -43.69
N PRO A 270 -27.32 0.28 -44.95
CA PRO A 270 -28.72 0.23 -45.33
C PRO A 270 -29.21 -1.23 -45.35
N ARG A 271 -30.38 -1.44 -44.70
CA ARG A 271 -31.13 -2.69 -44.79
C ARG A 271 -31.69 -2.88 -46.19
N THR A 272 -31.22 -3.85 -46.92
CA THR A 272 -31.90 -4.41 -48.11
C THR A 272 -33.14 -5.17 -47.64
N ARG A 273 -34.33 -4.69 -48.12
CA ARG A 273 -35.58 -5.43 -48.11
C ARG A 273 -35.48 -6.63 -49.03
N GLN A 274 -35.75 -7.82 -48.55
CA GLN A 274 -36.24 -8.93 -49.37
C GLN A 274 -37.60 -9.36 -48.82
N ALA A 275 -38.57 -9.30 -49.72
CA ALA A 275 -39.93 -9.77 -49.51
C ALA A 275 -40.05 -11.21 -49.99
N ALA A 276 -41.02 -11.91 -49.46
CA ALA A 276 -41.77 -13.08 -49.92
C ALA A 276 -41.82 -14.16 -48.85
N ALA A 277 -42.82 -14.86 -48.60
CA ALA A 277 -44.18 -15.00 -49.00
C ALA A 277 -44.83 -16.02 -48.05
N ALA A 278 -46.15 -15.95 -47.99
CA ALA A 278 -47.11 -16.67 -47.21
C ALA A 278 -47.06 -18.24 -47.32
N THR A 279 -47.58 -18.87 -46.29
CA THR A 279 -48.54 -19.98 -46.20
C THR A 279 -48.46 -20.52 -44.77
N GLY A 280 -49.46 -20.58 -43.92
CA GLY A 280 -50.77 -21.23 -44.08
C GLY A 280 -50.82 -22.45 -43.17
N GLY A 281 -51.74 -22.53 -42.17
CA GLY A 281 -52.05 -23.76 -41.43
C GLY A 281 -52.03 -23.57 -39.90
N ASP A 282 -53.02 -23.16 -39.27
CA ASP A 282 -54.28 -23.66 -38.67
C ASP A 282 -54.07 -24.92 -37.76
N ARG A 283 -54.67 -24.81 -36.54
CA ARG A 283 -55.25 -25.76 -35.57
C ARG A 283 -54.65 -25.72 -34.19
N ARG A 284 -55.40 -25.06 -33.28
CA ARG A 284 -56.39 -25.60 -32.29
C ARG A 284 -55.79 -26.36 -31.11
N LEU A 285 -56.10 -25.74 -29.95
CA LEU A 285 -56.74 -26.26 -28.74
C LEU A 285 -56.09 -27.49 -28.04
N ASP A 286 -55.76 -27.41 -26.77
CA ASP A 286 -56.59 -27.72 -25.61
C ASP A 286 -55.80 -27.63 -24.29
N THR A 287 -56.33 -26.93 -23.40
CA THR A 287 -56.83 -27.12 -22.02
C THR A 287 -56.12 -28.08 -21.08
N ALA A 288 -56.02 -27.60 -19.87
CA ALA A 288 -56.18 -28.17 -18.55
C ALA A 288 -54.95 -28.13 -17.62
N GLY A 289 -55.04 -27.35 -16.62
CA GLY A 289 -54.61 -27.31 -15.29
C GLY A 289 -54.95 -28.53 -14.39
N PRO A 290 -54.99 -28.40 -13.05
CA PRO A 290 -53.81 -28.24 -12.14
C PRO A 290 -53.74 -29.42 -11.13
N LYS A 291 -52.60 -29.58 -10.53
CA LYS A 291 -52.51 -29.96 -9.11
C LYS A 291 -51.20 -29.49 -8.51
#